data_2d2d795180562b28a20c0a9e4bd476de
#
_entry.id   2d2d795180562b28a20c0a9e4bd476de
#
_cell.length_a   1.000
_cell.length_b   1.000
_cell.length_c   1.000
_cell.angle_alpha   90.00
_cell.angle_beta   90.00
_cell.angle_gamma   90.00
#
_symmetry.space_group_name_H-M   'P 1'
#
loop_
_entity.id
_entity.type
_entity.pdbx_description
1 polymer ?
#
loop_
_entity_poly.entity_id
_entity_poly.type
_entity_poly.pdbx_seq_one_letter_code
_entity_poly.pdbx_strand_id
1 'polypeptide(L)'
;PKGQELEDHYFGIIKPRVQAFMKELNDELWKLGILAKTEHNEVAPAQHELAPIFTTTNIAADHNQLTMEIMQKVAKKHHMVCLLHEKPFAGVNGSGKHNNWSLTTDTGVNLLNPGDTPYENAQFLTFLCAVIKAVDEYQDMLRVSVASAGNDHRLGANEAPPAVVSMFLGTELTDVLKAIEKDEPYGSKEKEILKIGVHTLPKFPKDSTDRNRTSPFAFTGNKFEFRMLGSSSSVSCTNVVLNTAVAEELKQFADELEGAANFEEALHELIKKTVTDHKRIIFNGNGYDDAWIAEAEKRGLLNLRSTPECLPYSLHEKNMKLFISHKVYSETEMRARYEILSENYCKIINIEALTMIDM
;
A
#
# COMPACT_ATOMS: atom_id res chain seq x y z
N PRO A 1 21.39 -24.62 -0.30
CA PRO A 1 20.26 -23.68 -0.37
C PRO A 1 19.35 -24.13 -1.51
N LYS A 2 18.03 -24.02 -1.31
CA LYS A 2 17.05 -24.27 -2.38
C LYS A 2 16.79 -22.96 -3.12
N GLY A 3 16.64 -23.04 -4.44
CA GLY A 3 16.10 -21.93 -5.23
C GLY A 3 14.58 -21.82 -5.07
N GLN A 4 13.98 -20.91 -5.82
CA GLN A 4 12.53 -20.67 -5.85
C GLN A 4 11.92 -21.39 -7.07
N GLU A 5 12.11 -22.72 -7.12
CA GLU A 5 11.58 -23.52 -8.21
C GLU A 5 10.05 -23.61 -8.12
N LEU A 6 9.35 -23.29 -9.20
CA LEU A 6 7.92 -23.49 -9.43
C LEU A 6 7.00 -22.93 -8.31
N GLU A 7 7.46 -22.00 -7.50
CA GLU A 7 6.69 -21.41 -6.39
C GLU A 7 6.20 -22.45 -5.35
N ASP A 8 6.86 -23.60 -5.27
CA ASP A 8 6.46 -24.72 -4.41
C ASP A 8 6.42 -24.37 -2.92
N HIS A 9 7.19 -23.36 -2.50
CA HIS A 9 7.28 -22.98 -1.09
C HIS A 9 5.98 -22.43 -0.54
N TYR A 10 5.21 -21.70 -1.33
CA TYR A 10 3.91 -21.16 -0.94
C TYR A 10 2.90 -22.26 -0.59
N PHE A 11 2.84 -23.32 -1.38
CA PHE A 11 1.93 -24.46 -1.20
C PHE A 11 2.52 -25.58 -0.30
N GLY A 12 3.76 -25.41 0.17
CA GLY A 12 4.44 -26.38 0.98
C GLY A 12 3.91 -26.47 2.41
N ILE A 13 4.19 -27.58 3.08
CA ILE A 13 3.88 -27.77 4.50
C ILE A 13 4.81 -26.89 5.35
N ILE A 14 4.25 -26.20 6.34
CA ILE A 14 5.03 -25.49 7.35
C ILE A 14 5.81 -26.55 8.16
N LYS A 15 7.14 -26.42 8.19
CA LYS A 15 8.00 -27.37 8.90
C LYS A 15 7.74 -27.30 10.41
N PRO A 16 7.79 -28.43 11.13
CA PRO A 16 7.50 -28.48 12.58
C PRO A 16 8.28 -27.46 13.41
N ARG A 17 9.54 -27.20 13.05
CA ARG A 17 10.38 -26.21 13.73
C ARG A 17 9.86 -24.78 13.54
N VAL A 18 9.39 -24.46 12.35
CA VAL A 18 8.80 -23.14 12.03
C VAL A 18 7.43 -23.01 12.69
N GLN A 19 6.63 -24.08 12.69
CA GLN A 19 5.35 -24.11 13.38
C GLN A 19 5.49 -23.87 14.88
N ALA A 20 6.50 -24.48 15.53
CA ALA A 20 6.80 -24.25 16.94
C ALA A 20 7.18 -22.78 17.21
N PHE A 21 7.98 -22.19 16.34
CA PHE A 21 8.30 -20.76 16.39
C PHE A 21 7.04 -19.90 16.25
N MET A 22 6.19 -20.13 15.24
CA MET A 22 4.97 -19.37 14.99
C MET A 22 4.02 -19.45 16.18
N LYS A 23 3.87 -20.62 16.79
CA LYS A 23 3.04 -20.79 17.97
C LYS A 23 3.54 -19.96 19.15
N GLU A 24 4.84 -20.02 19.49
CA GLU A 24 5.39 -19.21 20.58
C GLU A 24 5.29 -17.71 20.25
N LEU A 25 5.52 -17.33 18.99
CA LEU A 25 5.37 -15.94 18.56
C LEU A 25 3.94 -15.42 18.80
N ASN A 26 2.92 -16.20 18.42
CA ASN A 26 1.53 -15.84 18.67
C ASN A 26 1.23 -15.69 20.15
N ASP A 27 1.69 -16.64 20.97
CA ASP A 27 1.49 -16.59 22.43
C ASP A 27 2.09 -15.31 23.04
N GLU A 28 3.29 -14.90 22.60
CA GLU A 28 3.93 -13.66 23.06
C GLU A 28 3.22 -12.40 22.53
N LEU A 29 2.79 -12.38 21.27
CA LEU A 29 2.06 -11.26 20.70
C LEU A 29 0.68 -11.09 21.35
N TRP A 30 -0.05 -12.17 21.64
CA TRP A 30 -1.34 -12.10 22.30
C TRP A 30 -1.26 -11.56 23.72
N LYS A 31 -0.19 -11.86 24.46
CA LYS A 31 0.07 -11.25 25.79
C LYS A 31 0.19 -9.72 25.71
N LEU A 32 0.60 -9.19 24.56
CA LEU A 32 0.72 -7.77 24.31
C LEU A 32 -0.54 -7.15 23.65
N GLY A 33 -1.59 -7.94 23.46
CA GLY A 33 -2.81 -7.51 22.79
C GLY A 33 -2.71 -7.44 21.26
N ILE A 34 -1.66 -7.98 20.68
CA ILE A 34 -1.46 -8.03 19.22
C ILE A 34 -2.06 -9.34 18.70
N LEU A 35 -3.22 -9.24 18.07
CA LEU A 35 -3.97 -10.40 17.60
C LEU A 35 -3.45 -10.83 16.21
N ALA A 36 -2.37 -11.60 16.19
CA ALA A 36 -1.90 -12.28 14.99
C ALA A 36 -2.85 -13.43 14.62
N LYS A 37 -3.18 -13.58 13.34
CA LYS A 37 -4.18 -14.54 12.88
C LYS A 37 -3.71 -15.46 11.75
N THR A 38 -2.88 -14.95 10.86
CA THR A 38 -2.51 -15.66 9.63
C THR A 38 -1.08 -16.15 9.73
N GLU A 39 -0.88 -17.42 9.42
CA GLU A 39 0.42 -18.07 9.36
C GLU A 39 0.48 -18.95 8.12
N HIS A 40 1.33 -18.62 7.15
CA HIS A 40 1.56 -19.46 5.99
C HIS A 40 2.96 -19.25 5.39
N ASN A 41 3.33 -20.15 4.50
CA ASN A 41 4.55 -20.01 3.72
C ASN A 41 4.34 -18.96 2.62
N GLU A 42 5.39 -18.24 2.31
CA GLU A 42 5.50 -17.41 1.12
C GLU A 42 6.28 -18.12 0.01
N VAL A 43 6.38 -17.47 -1.16
CA VAL A 43 6.99 -18.05 -2.36
C VAL A 43 8.47 -18.35 -2.18
N ALA A 44 9.22 -17.46 -1.52
CA ALA A 44 10.65 -17.67 -1.29
C ALA A 44 10.94 -18.74 -0.23
N PRO A 45 12.07 -19.46 -0.35
CA PRO A 45 12.47 -20.45 0.65
C PRO A 45 12.61 -19.84 2.05
N ALA A 46 11.98 -20.47 3.05
CA ALA A 46 11.98 -20.02 4.45
C ALA A 46 11.44 -18.59 4.64
N GLN A 47 10.56 -18.16 3.77
CA GLN A 47 9.77 -16.94 3.92
C GLN A 47 8.37 -17.30 4.40
N HIS A 48 7.88 -16.54 5.37
CA HIS A 48 6.58 -16.76 6.01
C HIS A 48 5.87 -15.45 6.21
N GLU A 49 4.54 -15.48 6.20
CA GLU A 49 3.71 -14.31 6.46
C GLU A 49 3.04 -14.40 7.83
N LEU A 50 2.93 -13.24 8.47
CA LEU A 50 2.10 -13.01 9.64
C LEU A 50 1.20 -11.81 9.37
N ALA A 51 -0.11 -11.96 9.59
CA ALA A 51 -1.08 -10.88 9.45
C ALA A 51 -1.82 -10.66 10.77
N PRO A 52 -1.67 -9.49 11.41
CA PRO A 52 -2.45 -9.11 12.57
C PRO A 52 -3.87 -8.68 12.16
N ILE A 53 -4.81 -8.75 13.10
CA ILE A 53 -6.12 -8.13 12.94
C ILE A 53 -5.93 -6.61 12.94
N PHE A 54 -6.66 -5.92 12.03
CA PHE A 54 -6.59 -4.48 11.89
C PHE A 54 -7.04 -3.73 13.15
N THR A 55 -6.49 -2.55 13.34
CA THR A 55 -6.85 -1.61 14.43
C THR A 55 -6.63 -0.16 13.95
N THR A 56 -6.80 0.81 14.85
CA THR A 56 -6.52 2.21 14.54
C THR A 56 -5.03 2.41 14.18
N THR A 57 -4.75 3.37 13.31
CA THR A 57 -3.44 3.56 12.68
C THR A 57 -2.29 3.70 13.69
N ASN A 58 -2.49 4.47 14.78
CA ASN A 58 -1.47 4.65 15.80
C ASN A 58 -1.15 3.33 16.53
N ILE A 59 -2.18 2.57 16.94
CA ILE A 59 -1.99 1.27 17.58
C ILE A 59 -1.38 0.28 16.61
N ALA A 60 -1.80 0.26 15.34
CA ALA A 60 -1.23 -0.60 14.33
C ALA A 60 0.26 -0.33 14.10
N ALA A 61 0.69 0.94 14.14
CA ALA A 61 2.09 1.31 14.03
C ALA A 61 2.92 0.80 15.22
N ASP A 62 2.42 0.96 16.44
CA ASP A 62 3.07 0.44 17.66
C ASP A 62 3.12 -1.09 17.65
N HIS A 63 2.01 -1.75 17.31
CA HIS A 63 1.95 -3.20 17.17
C HIS A 63 2.94 -3.73 16.13
N ASN A 64 3.12 -3.02 15.02
CA ASN A 64 4.10 -3.40 14.00
C ASN A 64 5.53 -3.38 14.54
N GLN A 65 5.91 -2.36 15.31
CA GLN A 65 7.23 -2.26 15.92
C GLN A 65 7.45 -3.38 16.95
N LEU A 66 6.49 -3.61 17.83
CA LEU A 66 6.55 -4.71 18.79
C LEU A 66 6.62 -6.08 18.10
N THR A 67 5.83 -6.29 17.06
CA THR A 67 5.85 -7.54 16.28
C THR A 67 7.24 -7.82 15.71
N MET A 68 7.89 -6.83 15.09
CA MET A 68 9.23 -6.99 14.53
C MET A 68 10.26 -7.36 15.61
N GLU A 69 10.20 -6.71 16.77
CA GLU A 69 11.09 -6.99 17.89
C GLU A 69 10.86 -8.41 18.46
N ILE A 70 9.60 -8.78 18.70
CA ILE A 70 9.25 -10.08 19.27
C ILE A 70 9.60 -11.22 18.29
N MET A 71 9.36 -11.04 16.98
CA MET A 71 9.75 -12.02 15.97
C MET A 71 11.25 -12.35 16.05
N GLN A 72 12.11 -11.34 16.16
CA GLN A 72 13.56 -11.54 16.28
C GLN A 72 13.94 -12.24 17.59
N LYS A 73 13.32 -11.86 18.71
CA LYS A 73 13.56 -12.47 20.02
C LYS A 73 13.14 -13.93 20.07
N VAL A 74 11.96 -14.25 19.57
CA VAL A 74 11.43 -15.62 19.54
C VAL A 74 12.23 -16.49 18.55
N ALA A 75 12.59 -15.97 17.38
CA ALA A 75 13.42 -16.69 16.42
C ALA A 75 14.75 -17.13 17.05
N LYS A 76 15.40 -16.25 17.82
CA LYS A 76 16.64 -16.57 18.53
C LYS A 76 16.47 -17.71 19.53
N LYS A 77 15.35 -17.78 20.27
CA LYS A 77 15.02 -18.89 21.18
C LYS A 77 14.91 -20.23 20.44
N HIS A 78 14.39 -20.21 19.21
CA HIS A 78 14.26 -21.40 18.35
C HIS A 78 15.51 -21.68 17.52
N HIS A 79 16.64 -21.07 17.82
CA HIS A 79 17.90 -21.20 17.05
C HIS A 79 17.71 -20.87 15.56
N MET A 80 16.92 -19.82 15.28
CA MET A 80 16.68 -19.26 13.95
C MET A 80 17.06 -17.78 13.92
N VAL A 81 17.22 -17.23 12.72
CA VAL A 81 17.42 -15.81 12.49
C VAL A 81 16.19 -15.30 11.74
N CYS A 82 15.53 -14.28 12.29
CA CYS A 82 14.47 -13.55 11.60
C CYS A 82 15.10 -12.41 10.78
N LEU A 83 15.09 -12.55 9.48
CA LEU A 83 15.61 -11.54 8.55
C LEU A 83 14.50 -10.56 8.17
N LEU A 84 14.47 -9.42 8.82
CA LEU A 84 13.64 -8.29 8.42
C LEU A 84 14.43 -7.43 7.40
N HIS A 85 14.73 -8.01 6.26
CA HIS A 85 15.49 -7.40 5.19
C HIS A 85 14.72 -7.55 3.87
N GLU A 86 14.63 -6.49 3.11
CA GLU A 86 13.79 -6.39 1.92
C GLU A 86 14.20 -7.34 0.80
N LYS A 87 15.50 -7.57 0.63
CA LYS A 87 16.04 -8.45 -0.41
C LYS A 87 17.24 -9.26 0.12
N PRO A 88 17.02 -10.25 1.01
CA PRO A 88 18.12 -10.98 1.63
C PRO A 88 18.89 -11.88 0.67
N PHE A 89 18.26 -12.30 -0.45
CA PHE A 89 18.87 -13.16 -1.46
C PHE A 89 18.53 -12.70 -2.87
N ALA A 90 19.52 -12.67 -3.74
CA ALA A 90 19.32 -12.40 -5.16
C ALA A 90 18.52 -13.52 -5.85
N GLY A 91 17.73 -13.20 -6.85
CA GLY A 91 17.02 -14.16 -7.70
C GLY A 91 15.78 -14.81 -7.07
N VAL A 92 15.41 -14.46 -5.83
CA VAL A 92 14.19 -14.95 -5.17
C VAL A 92 13.34 -13.78 -4.66
N ASN A 93 12.09 -14.04 -4.27
CA ASN A 93 11.20 -13.01 -3.75
C ASN A 93 11.82 -12.30 -2.55
N GLY A 94 11.61 -10.99 -2.51
CA GLY A 94 11.94 -10.14 -1.37
C GLY A 94 10.88 -10.23 -0.26
N SER A 95 11.06 -9.43 0.77
CA SER A 95 10.19 -9.34 1.93
C SER A 95 9.67 -7.92 2.10
N GLY A 96 8.37 -7.76 2.22
CA GLY A 96 7.71 -6.46 2.37
C GLY A 96 6.53 -6.51 3.34
N LYS A 97 5.85 -5.39 3.45
CA LYS A 97 4.60 -5.26 4.19
C LYS A 97 3.52 -4.73 3.25
N HIS A 98 2.33 -5.27 3.38
CA HIS A 98 1.14 -4.73 2.74
C HIS A 98 0.36 -3.92 3.79
N ASN A 99 0.37 -2.61 3.64
CA ASN A 99 -0.34 -1.71 4.55
C ASN A 99 -1.80 -1.58 4.10
N ASN A 100 -2.69 -2.34 4.73
CA ASN A 100 -4.12 -2.20 4.52
C ASN A 100 -4.62 -0.94 5.24
N TRP A 101 -5.25 -0.05 4.49
CA TRP A 101 -5.66 1.27 4.96
C TRP A 101 -7.09 1.59 4.53
N SER A 102 -7.88 2.11 5.46
CA SER A 102 -9.26 2.58 5.21
C SER A 102 -9.59 3.78 6.08
N LEU A 103 -10.73 4.41 5.80
CA LEU A 103 -11.30 5.52 6.57
C LEU A 103 -12.58 5.05 7.23
N THR A 104 -12.68 5.27 8.53
CA THR A 104 -13.84 4.84 9.31
C THR A 104 -14.25 5.96 10.26
N THR A 105 -15.55 6.18 10.42
CA THR A 105 -16.09 7.09 11.43
C THR A 105 -15.88 6.52 12.84
N ASP A 106 -16.04 7.34 13.85
CA ASP A 106 -16.05 6.92 15.27
C ASP A 106 -17.19 5.95 15.60
N THR A 107 -18.26 5.97 14.80
CA THR A 107 -19.38 5.03 14.89
C THR A 107 -19.15 3.72 14.13
N GLY A 108 -17.99 3.55 13.48
CA GLY A 108 -17.61 2.32 12.78
C GLY A 108 -18.08 2.21 11.32
N VAL A 109 -18.60 3.29 10.73
CA VAL A 109 -18.99 3.32 9.31
C VAL A 109 -17.73 3.45 8.44
N ASN A 110 -17.50 2.49 7.57
CA ASN A 110 -16.38 2.54 6.61
C ASN A 110 -16.74 3.43 5.42
N LEU A 111 -16.01 4.54 5.26
CA LEU A 111 -16.24 5.55 4.22
C LEU A 111 -15.76 5.12 2.83
N LEU A 112 -14.94 4.07 2.76
CA LEU A 112 -14.49 3.45 1.52
C LEU A 112 -15.28 2.18 1.15
N ASN A 113 -16.45 1.99 1.75
CA ASN A 113 -17.35 0.91 1.35
C ASN A 113 -18.23 1.39 0.19
N PRO A 114 -18.09 0.80 -1.03
CA PRO A 114 -18.87 1.20 -2.21
C PRO A 114 -20.35 0.87 -2.10
N GLY A 115 -20.73 -0.10 -1.23
CA GLY A 115 -22.08 -0.63 -1.19
C GLY A 115 -22.42 -1.48 -2.42
N ASP A 116 -23.71 -1.70 -2.64
CA ASP A 116 -24.21 -2.47 -3.78
C ASP A 116 -24.32 -1.62 -5.07
N THR A 117 -24.43 -0.31 -4.94
CA THR A 117 -24.56 0.66 -6.05
C THR A 117 -23.50 1.76 -5.94
N PRO A 118 -22.21 1.49 -6.29
CA PRO A 118 -21.13 2.46 -6.12
C PRO A 118 -21.36 3.79 -6.84
N TYR A 119 -22.02 3.77 -8.00
CA TYR A 119 -22.32 4.97 -8.80
C TYR A 119 -23.26 5.94 -8.06
N GLU A 120 -24.19 5.42 -7.27
CA GLU A 120 -25.16 6.23 -6.51
C GLU A 120 -24.66 6.61 -5.11
N ASN A 121 -23.54 6.04 -4.68
CA ASN A 121 -22.96 6.29 -3.37
C ASN A 121 -22.06 7.52 -3.37
N ALA A 122 -22.67 8.69 -3.28
CA ALA A 122 -21.96 9.97 -3.30
C ALA A 122 -20.93 10.11 -2.18
N GLN A 123 -21.20 9.57 -0.97
CA GLN A 123 -20.24 9.55 0.13
C GLN A 123 -19.00 8.75 -0.25
N PHE A 124 -19.16 7.51 -0.71
CA PHE A 124 -18.05 6.68 -1.14
C PHE A 124 -17.24 7.35 -2.25
N LEU A 125 -17.91 7.88 -3.28
CA LEU A 125 -17.26 8.54 -4.41
C LEU A 125 -16.44 9.78 -3.97
N THR A 126 -16.95 10.55 -3.02
CA THR A 126 -16.23 11.71 -2.46
C THR A 126 -14.92 11.28 -1.80
N PHE A 127 -14.96 10.29 -0.91
CA PHE A 127 -13.76 9.80 -0.24
C PHE A 127 -12.80 9.07 -1.19
N LEU A 128 -13.32 8.31 -2.15
CA LEU A 128 -12.53 7.70 -3.20
C LEU A 128 -11.78 8.77 -4.03
N CYS A 129 -12.46 9.82 -4.46
CA CYS A 129 -11.87 10.93 -5.21
C CYS A 129 -10.80 11.68 -4.40
N ALA A 130 -11.03 11.91 -3.10
CA ALA A 130 -10.01 12.51 -2.24
C ALA A 130 -8.75 11.64 -2.17
N VAL A 131 -8.89 10.31 -2.09
CA VAL A 131 -7.75 9.39 -2.11
C VAL A 131 -7.05 9.38 -3.48
N ILE A 132 -7.80 9.36 -4.59
CA ILE A 132 -7.22 9.41 -5.95
C ILE A 132 -6.39 10.69 -6.11
N LYS A 133 -6.94 11.84 -5.74
CA LYS A 133 -6.25 13.13 -5.82
C LYS A 133 -5.00 13.15 -4.93
N ALA A 134 -5.11 12.71 -3.66
CA ALA A 134 -4.00 12.67 -2.73
C ALA A 134 -2.84 11.79 -3.23
N VAL A 135 -3.14 10.62 -3.78
CA VAL A 135 -2.12 9.71 -4.32
C VAL A 135 -1.48 10.28 -5.58
N ASP A 136 -2.24 10.93 -6.46
CA ASP A 136 -1.69 11.56 -7.65
C ASP A 136 -0.81 12.78 -7.32
N GLU A 137 -1.26 13.67 -6.45
CA GLU A 137 -0.51 14.87 -6.10
C GLU A 137 0.71 14.61 -5.24
N TYR A 138 0.64 13.61 -4.34
CA TYR A 138 1.70 13.30 -3.37
C TYR A 138 2.36 11.92 -3.60
N GLN A 139 2.36 11.42 -4.86
CA GLN A 139 3.04 10.18 -5.24
C GLN A 139 4.53 10.20 -4.88
N ASP A 140 5.17 11.36 -4.97
CA ASP A 140 6.54 11.59 -4.56
C ASP A 140 6.76 11.31 -3.07
N MET A 141 5.89 11.84 -2.20
CA MET A 141 5.98 11.62 -0.76
C MET A 141 5.63 10.18 -0.36
N LEU A 142 4.70 9.54 -1.06
CA LEU A 142 4.44 8.11 -0.86
C LEU A 142 5.68 7.28 -1.21
N ARG A 143 6.41 7.61 -2.28
CA ARG A 143 7.68 6.94 -2.62
C ARG A 143 8.77 7.24 -1.58
N VAL A 144 8.89 8.48 -1.11
CA VAL A 144 9.81 8.85 -0.01
C VAL A 144 9.52 8.04 1.25
N SER A 145 8.25 7.82 1.58
CA SER A 145 7.85 7.11 2.81
C SER A 145 8.34 5.66 2.90
N VAL A 146 8.74 5.08 1.77
CA VAL A 146 9.22 3.70 1.65
C VAL A 146 10.66 3.62 1.16
N ALA A 147 11.39 4.74 1.15
CA ALA A 147 12.75 4.83 0.64
C ALA A 147 13.75 4.21 1.60
N SER A 148 14.48 3.23 1.13
CA SER A 148 15.65 2.63 1.81
C SER A 148 16.50 1.86 0.79
N ALA A 149 17.78 1.66 1.08
CA ALA A 149 18.67 0.89 0.23
C ALA A 149 18.13 -0.54 -0.01
N GLY A 150 17.69 -1.22 1.05
CA GLY A 150 17.13 -2.57 0.95
C GLY A 150 15.87 -2.61 0.08
N ASN A 151 15.00 -1.60 0.18
CA ASN A 151 13.78 -1.54 -0.62
C ASN A 151 14.05 -1.18 -2.09
N ASP A 152 15.09 -0.41 -2.37
CA ASP A 152 15.53 -0.15 -3.75
C ASP A 152 15.95 -1.45 -4.46
N HIS A 153 16.53 -2.40 -3.74
CA HIS A 153 16.84 -3.74 -4.28
C HIS A 153 15.61 -4.64 -4.49
N ARG A 154 14.52 -4.36 -3.75
CA ARG A 154 13.31 -5.18 -3.78
C ARG A 154 12.31 -4.74 -4.86
N LEU A 155 12.07 -3.43 -5.02
CA LEU A 155 11.00 -2.91 -5.88
C LEU A 155 11.21 -3.29 -7.37
N GLY A 156 10.09 -3.61 -8.03
CA GLY A 156 10.03 -3.81 -9.48
C GLY A 156 10.00 -5.26 -9.97
N ALA A 157 10.05 -6.25 -9.08
CA ALA A 157 9.96 -7.67 -9.46
C ALA A 157 9.55 -8.57 -8.28
N ASN A 158 9.17 -9.82 -8.56
CA ASN A 158 8.95 -10.84 -7.53
C ASN A 158 7.92 -10.40 -6.46
N GLU A 159 6.72 -10.03 -6.89
CA GLU A 159 5.60 -9.54 -6.06
C GLU A 159 5.83 -8.18 -5.39
N ALA A 160 6.98 -7.53 -5.59
CA ALA A 160 7.20 -6.17 -5.17
C ALA A 160 6.77 -5.20 -6.29
N PRO A 161 5.93 -4.17 -6.00
CA PRO A 161 5.47 -3.25 -7.03
C PRO A 161 6.63 -2.43 -7.62
N PRO A 162 6.45 -1.85 -8.83
CA PRO A 162 7.43 -0.95 -9.42
C PRO A 162 7.54 0.36 -8.62
N ALA A 163 8.60 1.14 -8.89
CA ALA A 163 8.83 2.42 -8.24
C ALA A 163 7.80 3.51 -8.64
N VAL A 164 7.10 3.33 -9.75
CA VAL A 164 5.99 4.20 -10.16
C VAL A 164 4.79 3.95 -9.25
N VAL A 165 4.36 4.99 -8.54
CA VAL A 165 3.12 4.92 -7.75
C VAL A 165 1.93 5.01 -8.70
N SER A 166 1.06 4.00 -8.69
CA SER A 166 -0.19 3.96 -9.44
C SER A 166 -1.29 3.28 -8.61
N MET A 167 -2.55 3.53 -8.97
CA MET A 167 -3.71 2.97 -8.27
C MET A 167 -4.42 1.94 -9.12
N PHE A 168 -4.70 0.79 -8.53
CA PHE A 168 -5.60 -0.22 -9.09
C PHE A 168 -6.99 -0.08 -8.45
N LEU A 169 -8.02 0.10 -9.26
CA LEU A 169 -9.42 0.19 -8.81
C LEU A 169 -10.29 -0.98 -9.27
N GLY A 170 -9.80 -1.75 -10.24
CA GLY A 170 -10.60 -2.77 -10.92
C GLY A 170 -11.52 -2.20 -12.00
N THR A 171 -12.12 -3.10 -12.76
CA THR A 171 -12.92 -2.73 -13.94
C THR A 171 -14.20 -1.98 -13.56
N GLU A 172 -14.91 -2.46 -12.54
CA GLU A 172 -16.20 -1.89 -12.14
C GLU A 172 -16.08 -0.41 -11.71
N LEU A 173 -15.20 -0.10 -10.75
CA LEU A 173 -15.01 1.27 -10.31
C LEU A 173 -14.43 2.16 -11.39
N THR A 174 -13.56 1.63 -12.25
CA THR A 174 -13.04 2.40 -13.38
C THR A 174 -14.15 2.76 -14.38
N ASP A 175 -15.08 1.86 -14.64
CA ASP A 175 -16.20 2.13 -15.52
C ASP A 175 -17.20 3.12 -14.87
N VAL A 176 -17.41 3.04 -13.55
CA VAL A 176 -18.20 4.04 -12.80
C VAL A 176 -17.59 5.44 -12.95
N LEU A 177 -16.28 5.57 -12.73
CA LEU A 177 -15.59 6.86 -12.84
C LEU A 177 -15.62 7.41 -14.27
N LYS A 178 -15.51 6.56 -15.29
CA LYS A 178 -15.66 6.96 -16.71
C LYS A 178 -17.06 7.46 -17.03
N ALA A 179 -18.10 6.82 -16.47
CA ALA A 179 -19.48 7.25 -16.66
C ALA A 179 -19.72 8.63 -16.03
N ILE A 180 -19.18 8.88 -14.82
CA ILE A 180 -19.24 10.18 -14.16
C ILE A 180 -18.52 11.25 -15.00
N GLU A 181 -17.31 10.96 -15.47
CA GLU A 181 -16.54 11.90 -16.31
C GLU A 181 -17.31 12.36 -17.55
N LYS A 182 -18.11 11.45 -18.14
CA LYS A 182 -18.86 11.72 -19.39
C LYS A 182 -20.30 12.15 -19.17
N ASP A 183 -20.76 12.26 -17.93
CA ASP A 183 -22.18 12.44 -17.58
C ASP A 183 -23.09 11.36 -18.20
N GLU A 184 -22.60 10.13 -18.31
CA GLU A 184 -23.33 9.00 -18.83
C GLU A 184 -24.01 8.22 -17.69
N PRO A 185 -25.26 7.72 -17.86
CA PRO A 185 -25.88 6.89 -16.84
C PRO A 185 -25.12 5.56 -16.74
N TYR A 186 -24.81 5.14 -15.52
CA TYR A 186 -24.21 3.85 -15.24
C TYR A 186 -25.30 2.84 -14.83
N GLY A 187 -25.61 1.90 -15.71
CA GLY A 187 -26.45 0.76 -15.35
C GLY A 187 -25.62 -0.26 -14.58
N SER A 188 -26.06 -0.63 -13.38
CA SER A 188 -25.41 -1.72 -12.64
C SER A 188 -25.35 -2.98 -13.52
N LYS A 189 -24.12 -3.42 -13.86
CA LYS A 189 -23.95 -4.74 -14.47
C LYS A 189 -24.42 -5.76 -13.44
N GLU A 190 -25.40 -6.60 -13.80
CA GLU A 190 -25.77 -7.74 -12.95
C GLU A 190 -24.48 -8.49 -12.58
N LYS A 191 -24.27 -8.75 -11.27
CA LYS A 191 -23.10 -9.50 -10.80
C LYS A 191 -23.01 -10.79 -11.60
N GLU A 192 -21.98 -10.96 -12.40
CA GLU A 192 -21.76 -12.17 -13.17
C GLU A 192 -21.72 -13.37 -12.24
N ILE A 193 -22.72 -14.25 -12.36
CA ILE A 193 -22.76 -15.50 -11.61
C ILE A 193 -21.82 -16.48 -12.28
N LEU A 194 -20.82 -16.95 -11.57
CA LEU A 194 -19.94 -18.00 -12.06
C LEU A 194 -20.76 -19.28 -12.33
N LYS A 195 -21.05 -19.58 -13.60
CA LYS A 195 -21.66 -20.84 -13.99
C LYS A 195 -20.59 -21.94 -14.00
N ILE A 196 -20.39 -22.53 -12.83
CA ILE A 196 -19.65 -23.80 -12.75
C ILE A 196 -20.58 -24.86 -13.29
N GLY A 197 -20.20 -25.57 -14.37
CA GLY A 197 -21.04 -26.52 -15.12
C GLY A 197 -21.52 -27.77 -14.36
N VAL A 198 -21.61 -27.69 -13.02
CA VAL A 198 -22.08 -28.76 -12.15
C VAL A 198 -23.31 -28.28 -11.38
N HIS A 199 -24.44 -28.88 -11.63
CA HIS A 199 -25.74 -28.51 -11.07
C HIS A 199 -25.86 -28.64 -9.54
N THR A 200 -24.89 -29.22 -8.85
CA THR A 200 -24.90 -29.51 -7.42
C THR A 200 -24.18 -28.46 -6.56
N LEU A 201 -23.47 -27.50 -7.16
CA LEU A 201 -22.78 -26.43 -6.41
C LEU A 201 -23.66 -25.17 -6.31
N PRO A 202 -23.67 -24.50 -5.16
CA PRO A 202 -24.36 -23.22 -5.03
C PRO A 202 -23.80 -22.19 -6.01
N LYS A 203 -24.64 -21.29 -6.49
CA LYS A 203 -24.25 -20.19 -7.35
C LYS A 203 -23.41 -19.21 -6.52
N PHE A 204 -22.14 -19.06 -6.86
CA PHE A 204 -21.27 -18.05 -6.25
C PHE A 204 -21.27 -16.80 -7.13
N PRO A 205 -21.42 -15.59 -6.56
CA PRO A 205 -21.11 -14.38 -7.29
C PRO A 205 -19.62 -14.43 -7.67
N LYS A 206 -19.30 -14.03 -8.91
CA LYS A 206 -17.91 -13.89 -9.34
C LYS A 206 -17.28 -12.82 -8.44
N ASP A 207 -16.23 -13.19 -7.73
CA ASP A 207 -15.46 -12.22 -6.96
C ASP A 207 -14.80 -11.25 -7.94
N SER A 208 -15.28 -10.01 -7.95
CA SER A 208 -14.74 -8.94 -8.80
C SER A 208 -13.50 -8.27 -8.17
N THR A 209 -13.09 -8.71 -7.00
CA THR A 209 -11.89 -8.20 -6.30
C THR A 209 -10.64 -8.88 -6.85
N ASP A 210 -10.25 -8.52 -8.08
CA ASP A 210 -8.89 -8.80 -8.54
C ASP A 210 -7.92 -7.95 -7.69
N ARG A 211 -6.95 -8.61 -7.06
CA ARG A 211 -5.99 -7.91 -6.20
C ARG A 211 -4.87 -7.22 -6.96
N ASN A 212 -4.71 -7.45 -8.24
CA ASN A 212 -3.56 -7.02 -9.07
C ASN A 212 -2.26 -6.88 -8.27
N ARG A 213 -1.56 -7.98 -8.05
CA ARG A 213 -0.35 -8.06 -7.19
C ARG A 213 0.79 -7.15 -7.62
N THR A 214 0.75 -6.64 -8.85
CA THR A 214 1.77 -5.73 -9.39
C THR A 214 1.47 -4.25 -9.09
N SER A 215 0.26 -3.93 -8.60
CA SER A 215 -0.10 -2.55 -8.27
C SER A 215 0.47 -2.12 -6.91
N PRO A 216 1.12 -0.95 -6.82
CA PRO A 216 1.62 -0.42 -5.56
C PRO A 216 0.52 0.03 -4.59
N PHE A 217 -0.64 0.45 -5.11
CA PHE A 217 -1.77 0.92 -4.30
C PHE A 217 -3.09 0.40 -4.88
N ALA A 218 -3.60 -0.69 -4.31
CA ALA A 218 -4.76 -1.40 -4.83
C ALA A 218 -5.99 -1.25 -3.95
N PHE A 219 -7.14 -0.95 -4.55
CA PHE A 219 -8.44 -1.02 -3.88
C PHE A 219 -8.89 -2.48 -3.78
N THR A 220 -9.21 -2.93 -2.57
CA THR A 220 -9.56 -4.32 -2.27
C THR A 220 -10.93 -4.42 -1.59
N GLY A 221 -11.94 -3.86 -2.24
CA GLY A 221 -13.35 -3.97 -1.87
C GLY A 221 -13.86 -2.88 -0.91
N ASN A 222 -13.17 -2.56 0.16
CA ASN A 222 -13.54 -1.50 1.12
C ASN A 222 -12.35 -0.83 1.80
N LYS A 223 -11.16 -1.00 1.22
CA LYS A 223 -9.89 -0.47 1.71
C LYS A 223 -8.88 -0.44 0.58
N PHE A 224 -7.79 0.27 0.80
CA PHE A 224 -6.61 0.23 -0.05
C PHE A 224 -5.51 -0.61 0.59
N GLU A 225 -4.71 -1.22 -0.24
CA GLU A 225 -3.52 -1.96 0.15
C GLU A 225 -2.29 -1.31 -0.49
N PHE A 226 -1.44 -0.68 0.34
CA PHE A 226 -0.18 -0.09 -0.11
C PHE A 226 0.95 -1.09 0.09
N ARG A 227 1.56 -1.52 -1.01
CA ARG A 227 2.45 -2.70 -1.08
C ARG A 227 3.92 -2.38 -1.19
N MET A 228 4.29 -1.11 -1.18
CA MET A 228 5.67 -0.68 -1.39
C MET A 228 6.55 -0.74 -0.14
N LEU A 229 5.99 -0.98 1.06
CA LEU A 229 6.75 -0.95 2.30
C LEU A 229 7.74 -2.11 2.38
N GLY A 230 8.98 -1.79 2.75
CA GLY A 230 9.99 -2.78 3.07
C GLY A 230 9.72 -3.52 4.39
N SER A 231 10.24 -4.74 4.53
CA SER A 231 10.04 -5.56 5.73
C SER A 231 10.65 -4.96 6.99
N SER A 232 11.76 -4.22 6.87
CA SER A 232 12.43 -3.56 7.99
C SER A 232 11.77 -2.23 8.40
N SER A 233 10.93 -1.65 7.54
CA SER A 233 10.36 -0.31 7.72
C SER A 233 9.22 -0.30 8.74
N SER A 234 9.08 0.82 9.47
CA SER A 234 7.85 1.11 10.21
C SER A 234 6.71 1.48 9.26
N VAL A 235 5.51 1.03 9.56
CA VAL A 235 4.31 1.46 8.80
C VAL A 235 3.91 2.90 9.13
N SER A 236 4.48 3.51 10.17
CA SER A 236 4.14 4.89 10.60
C SER A 236 4.43 5.93 9.54
N CYS A 237 5.60 5.88 8.88
CA CYS A 237 5.98 6.88 7.88
C CYS A 237 4.97 6.97 6.72
N THR A 238 4.60 5.82 6.16
CA THR A 238 3.61 5.76 5.10
C THR A 238 2.24 6.24 5.55
N ASN A 239 1.79 5.84 6.74
CA ASN A 239 0.50 6.27 7.27
C ASN A 239 0.46 7.77 7.56
N VAL A 240 1.56 8.37 8.05
CA VAL A 240 1.66 9.82 8.23
C VAL A 240 1.51 10.54 6.89
N VAL A 241 2.22 10.11 5.85
CA VAL A 241 2.13 10.71 4.52
C VAL A 241 0.72 10.56 3.96
N LEU A 242 0.18 9.35 3.93
CA LEU A 242 -1.13 9.06 3.36
C LEU A 242 -2.25 9.81 4.08
N ASN A 243 -2.28 9.77 5.41
CA ASN A 243 -3.29 10.46 6.19
C ASN A 243 -3.22 11.98 6.00
N THR A 244 -2.03 12.58 5.96
CA THR A 244 -1.86 14.02 5.80
C THR A 244 -2.27 14.46 4.39
N ALA A 245 -1.87 13.71 3.35
CA ALA A 245 -2.25 14.00 1.99
C ALA A 245 -3.78 13.92 1.78
N VAL A 246 -4.42 12.85 2.27
CA VAL A 246 -5.87 12.70 2.19
C VAL A 246 -6.60 13.78 3.01
N ALA A 247 -6.08 14.15 4.18
CA ALA A 247 -6.67 15.24 4.99
C ALA A 247 -6.60 16.60 4.27
N GLU A 248 -5.52 16.89 3.52
CA GLU A 248 -5.42 18.09 2.71
C GLU A 248 -6.49 18.12 1.61
N GLU A 249 -6.67 17.00 0.89
CA GLU A 249 -7.67 16.95 -0.17
C GLU A 249 -9.11 17.04 0.35
N LEU A 250 -9.38 16.37 1.46
CA LEU A 250 -10.69 16.48 2.13
C LEU A 250 -10.95 17.91 2.62
N LYS A 251 -9.91 18.61 3.11
CA LYS A 251 -10.02 20.02 3.49
C LYS A 251 -10.36 20.88 2.27
N GLN A 252 -9.67 20.70 1.15
CA GLN A 252 -9.96 21.45 -0.09
C GLN A 252 -11.38 21.15 -0.58
N PHE A 253 -11.84 19.89 -0.52
CA PHE A 253 -13.21 19.53 -0.87
C PHE A 253 -14.23 20.21 0.06
N ALA A 254 -13.97 20.24 1.35
CA ALA A 254 -14.84 20.92 2.31
C ALA A 254 -14.90 22.44 2.05
N ASP A 255 -13.75 23.09 1.83
CA ASP A 255 -13.64 24.52 1.52
C ASP A 255 -14.43 24.88 0.23
N GLU A 256 -14.44 23.99 -0.79
CA GLU A 256 -15.19 24.19 -2.05
C GLU A 256 -16.70 23.98 -1.86
N LEU A 257 -17.10 23.00 -1.05
CA LEU A 257 -18.50 22.63 -0.87
C LEU A 257 -19.25 23.50 0.17
N GLU A 258 -18.56 24.03 1.18
CA GLU A 258 -19.18 24.74 2.31
C GLU A 258 -19.98 26.00 1.87
N GLY A 259 -19.52 26.67 0.82
CA GLY A 259 -20.18 27.86 0.28
C GLY A 259 -21.13 27.64 -0.90
N ALA A 260 -21.36 26.37 -1.29
CA ALA A 260 -22.12 26.06 -2.50
C ALA A 260 -23.62 26.34 -2.34
N ALA A 261 -24.21 27.08 -3.30
CA ALA A 261 -25.64 27.37 -3.31
C ALA A 261 -26.51 26.11 -3.57
N ASN A 262 -25.98 25.18 -4.37
CA ASN A 262 -26.54 23.84 -4.61
C ASN A 262 -25.48 22.80 -4.30
N PHE A 263 -25.60 22.17 -3.15
CA PHE A 263 -24.63 21.18 -2.66
C PHE A 263 -24.51 19.96 -3.57
N GLU A 264 -25.62 19.43 -4.05
CA GLU A 264 -25.63 18.22 -4.89
C GLU A 264 -24.94 18.46 -6.24
N GLU A 265 -25.21 19.59 -6.86
CA GLU A 265 -24.57 19.99 -8.12
C GLU A 265 -23.07 20.26 -7.93
N ALA A 266 -22.70 20.99 -6.88
CA ALA A 266 -21.30 21.25 -6.56
C ALA A 266 -20.52 19.98 -6.26
N LEU A 267 -21.12 19.02 -5.54
CA LEU A 267 -20.51 17.73 -5.25
C LEU A 267 -20.32 16.90 -6.52
N HIS A 268 -21.31 16.87 -7.42
CA HIS A 268 -21.19 16.17 -8.70
C HIS A 268 -20.06 16.76 -9.55
N GLU A 269 -19.99 18.07 -9.68
CA GLU A 269 -18.92 18.75 -10.43
C GLU A 269 -17.53 18.53 -9.80
N LEU A 270 -17.45 18.56 -8.46
CA LEU A 270 -16.21 18.27 -7.74
C LEU A 270 -15.70 16.84 -8.02
N ILE A 271 -16.57 15.83 -7.96
CA ILE A 271 -16.22 14.45 -8.25
C ILE A 271 -15.78 14.32 -9.71
N LYS A 272 -16.56 14.83 -10.65
CA LYS A 272 -16.26 14.81 -12.08
C LYS A 272 -14.92 15.46 -12.42
N LYS A 273 -14.68 16.67 -11.89
CA LYS A 273 -13.43 17.41 -12.06
C LYS A 273 -12.25 16.61 -11.51
N THR A 274 -12.38 16.09 -10.28
CA THR A 274 -11.31 15.31 -9.64
C THR A 274 -10.95 14.08 -10.47
N VAL A 275 -11.94 13.35 -10.96
CA VAL A 275 -11.71 12.19 -11.83
C VAL A 275 -11.00 12.61 -13.10
N THR A 276 -11.46 13.68 -13.75
CA THR A 276 -10.88 14.17 -15.01
C THR A 276 -9.41 14.54 -14.84
N ASP A 277 -9.09 15.29 -13.79
CA ASP A 277 -7.76 15.85 -13.56
C ASP A 277 -6.75 14.81 -13.06
N HIS A 278 -7.20 13.80 -12.28
CA HIS A 278 -6.32 12.86 -11.58
C HIS A 278 -6.39 11.41 -12.06
N LYS A 279 -7.21 11.08 -13.06
CA LYS A 279 -7.31 9.70 -13.60
C LYS A 279 -5.99 9.13 -14.13
N ARG A 280 -4.98 9.97 -14.37
CA ARG A 280 -3.67 9.55 -14.86
C ARG A 280 -2.98 8.54 -13.92
N ILE A 281 -3.29 8.60 -12.60
CA ILE A 281 -2.73 7.70 -11.60
C ILE A 281 -3.36 6.29 -11.62
N ILE A 282 -4.55 6.16 -12.25
CA ILE A 282 -5.30 4.89 -12.27
C ILE A 282 -4.74 3.97 -13.34
N PHE A 283 -4.33 2.78 -12.94
CA PHE A 283 -3.83 1.75 -13.83
C PHE A 283 -4.24 0.35 -13.35
N ASN A 284 -4.97 -0.38 -14.19
CA ASN A 284 -5.50 -1.72 -13.89
C ASN A 284 -4.71 -2.85 -14.58
N GLY A 285 -3.63 -2.52 -15.28
CA GLY A 285 -2.82 -3.49 -16.01
C GLY A 285 -1.67 -4.07 -15.18
N ASN A 286 -0.78 -4.80 -15.86
CA ASN A 286 0.42 -5.38 -15.27
C ASN A 286 1.49 -4.30 -15.04
N GLY A 287 1.78 -3.98 -13.77
CA GLY A 287 2.79 -2.97 -13.39
C GLY A 287 4.24 -3.35 -13.72
N TYR A 288 4.51 -4.62 -14.05
CA TYR A 288 5.86 -5.08 -14.46
C TYR A 288 6.15 -4.93 -15.94
N ASP A 289 5.14 -4.57 -16.74
CA ASP A 289 5.32 -4.39 -18.17
C ASP A 289 6.14 -3.12 -18.46
N ASP A 290 7.18 -3.25 -19.28
CA ASP A 290 8.00 -2.10 -19.72
C ASP A 290 7.16 -1.06 -20.45
N ALA A 291 6.10 -1.48 -21.14
CA ALA A 291 5.15 -0.59 -21.79
C ALA A 291 4.39 0.29 -20.76
N TRP A 292 4.16 -0.20 -19.55
CA TRP A 292 3.58 0.60 -18.48
C TRP A 292 4.52 1.71 -18.03
N ILE A 293 5.80 1.43 -17.88
CA ILE A 293 6.77 2.45 -17.45
C ILE A 293 6.79 3.60 -18.47
N ALA A 294 6.85 3.29 -19.77
CA ALA A 294 6.80 4.31 -20.83
C ALA A 294 5.47 5.10 -20.84
N GLU A 295 4.35 4.41 -20.60
CA GLU A 295 3.04 5.07 -20.51
C GLU A 295 2.93 5.95 -19.26
N ALA A 296 3.46 5.51 -18.12
CA ALA A 296 3.47 6.27 -16.88
C ALA A 296 4.27 7.59 -17.04
N GLU A 297 5.44 7.52 -17.66
CA GLU A 297 6.25 8.71 -17.99
C GLU A 297 5.48 9.67 -18.91
N LYS A 298 4.81 9.16 -19.94
CA LYS A 298 3.97 9.94 -20.84
C LYS A 298 2.78 10.60 -20.11
N ARG A 299 2.22 9.95 -19.09
CA ARG A 299 1.18 10.52 -18.22
C ARG A 299 1.74 11.54 -17.22
N GLY A 300 3.05 11.73 -17.15
CA GLY A 300 3.72 12.61 -16.19
C GLY A 300 3.77 12.04 -14.77
N LEU A 301 3.71 10.72 -14.63
CA LEU A 301 3.92 10.04 -13.35
C LEU A 301 5.41 9.90 -13.07
N LEU A 302 5.79 9.95 -11.79
CA LEU A 302 7.18 9.86 -11.36
C LEU A 302 7.64 8.40 -11.29
N ASN A 303 8.83 8.13 -11.83
CA ASN A 303 9.52 6.85 -11.71
C ASN A 303 10.81 7.01 -10.91
N LEU A 304 10.68 7.14 -9.60
CA LEU A 304 11.79 7.38 -8.67
C LEU A 304 12.37 6.02 -8.21
N ARG A 305 13.31 5.49 -8.96
CA ARG A 305 13.83 4.13 -8.81
C ARG A 305 14.65 3.93 -7.55
N SER A 306 15.38 4.95 -7.13
CA SER A 306 16.31 4.87 -6.00
C SER A 306 15.98 5.86 -4.90
N THR A 307 16.44 5.56 -3.71
CA THR A 307 16.32 6.43 -2.54
C THR A 307 16.94 7.82 -2.78
N PRO A 308 18.16 7.96 -3.34
CA PRO A 308 18.71 9.29 -3.66
C PRO A 308 17.87 10.12 -4.63
N GLU A 309 17.18 9.48 -5.57
CA GLU A 309 16.28 10.17 -6.50
C GLU A 309 15.02 10.71 -5.81
N CYS A 310 14.49 10.00 -4.82
CA CYS A 310 13.23 10.38 -4.21
C CYS A 310 13.38 11.29 -2.97
N LEU A 311 14.42 11.15 -2.16
CA LEU A 311 14.58 11.91 -0.91
C LEU A 311 14.49 13.43 -1.07
N PRO A 312 15.08 14.07 -2.12
CA PRO A 312 14.97 15.51 -2.31
C PRO A 312 13.54 16.05 -2.40
N TYR A 313 12.59 15.21 -2.86
CA TYR A 313 11.18 15.59 -2.95
C TYR A 313 10.57 15.95 -1.59
N SER A 314 11.10 15.41 -0.49
CA SER A 314 10.65 15.77 0.87
C SER A 314 10.81 17.26 1.19
N LEU A 315 11.77 17.94 0.53
CA LEU A 315 12.06 19.35 0.71
C LEU A 315 11.43 20.25 -0.37
N HIS A 316 10.68 19.69 -1.32
CA HIS A 316 9.94 20.51 -2.26
C HIS A 316 8.89 21.35 -1.54
N GLU A 317 8.70 22.60 -1.99
CA GLU A 317 7.81 23.57 -1.37
C GLU A 317 6.41 23.02 -1.13
N LYS A 318 5.84 22.32 -2.12
CA LYS A 318 4.53 21.65 -2.04
C LYS A 318 4.46 20.70 -0.83
N ASN A 319 5.45 19.84 -0.67
CA ASN A 319 5.48 18.81 0.35
C ASN A 319 5.77 19.40 1.73
N MET A 320 6.68 20.37 1.82
CA MET A 320 6.93 21.09 3.07
C MET A 320 5.67 21.83 3.52
N LYS A 321 4.98 22.53 2.60
CA LYS A 321 3.72 23.22 2.90
C LYS A 321 2.66 22.24 3.43
N LEU A 322 2.52 21.07 2.83
CA LEU A 322 1.59 20.02 3.28
C LEU A 322 1.77 19.72 4.78
N PHE A 323 2.96 19.31 5.19
CA PHE A 323 3.20 18.88 6.56
C PHE A 323 3.20 20.02 7.57
N ILE A 324 3.71 21.20 7.20
CA ILE A 324 3.77 22.36 8.08
C ILE A 324 2.37 22.95 8.30
N SER A 325 1.54 23.09 7.25
CA SER A 325 0.18 23.65 7.36
C SER A 325 -0.74 22.78 8.21
N HIS A 326 -0.58 21.46 8.13
CA HIS A 326 -1.29 20.51 8.98
C HIS A 326 -0.64 20.29 10.36
N LYS A 327 0.43 21.00 10.69
CA LYS A 327 1.15 20.90 11.96
C LYS A 327 1.63 19.48 12.29
N VAL A 328 1.90 18.68 11.25
CA VAL A 328 2.43 17.32 11.36
C VAL A 328 3.94 17.37 11.60
N TYR A 329 4.64 18.17 10.82
CA TYR A 329 6.07 18.43 10.99
C TYR A 329 6.37 19.93 10.89
N SER A 330 7.37 20.39 11.65
CA SER A 330 7.99 21.69 11.45
C SER A 330 8.99 21.65 10.28
N GLU A 331 9.38 22.81 9.77
CA GLU A 331 10.42 22.89 8.74
C GLU A 331 11.72 22.24 9.21
N THR A 332 12.12 22.47 10.47
CA THR A 332 13.32 21.88 11.06
C THR A 332 13.26 20.35 11.07
N GLU A 333 12.10 19.77 11.41
CA GLU A 333 11.92 18.32 11.40
C GLU A 333 11.97 17.75 9.97
N MET A 334 11.37 18.42 8.98
CA MET A 334 11.45 17.98 7.60
C MET A 334 12.89 17.94 7.09
N ARG A 335 13.68 18.98 7.38
CA ARG A 335 15.09 19.04 7.00
C ARG A 335 15.93 17.99 7.74
N ALA A 336 15.73 17.83 9.05
CA ALA A 336 16.42 16.82 9.84
C ALA A 336 16.12 15.40 9.36
N ARG A 337 14.86 15.11 9.01
CA ARG A 337 14.46 13.79 8.44
C ARG A 337 15.15 13.51 7.12
N TYR A 338 15.22 14.50 6.23
CA TYR A 338 15.93 14.38 4.97
C TYR A 338 17.42 14.03 5.19
N GLU A 339 18.10 14.77 6.09
CA GLU A 339 19.51 14.52 6.40
C GLU A 339 19.74 13.13 7.01
N ILE A 340 18.88 12.73 7.98
CA ILE A 340 18.96 11.42 8.64
C ILE A 340 18.75 10.28 7.64
N LEU A 341 17.76 10.38 6.77
CA LEU A 341 17.49 9.34 5.76
C LEU A 341 18.64 9.26 4.75
N SER A 342 19.19 10.39 4.31
CA SER A 342 20.35 10.45 3.41
C SER A 342 21.59 9.83 4.05
N GLU A 343 21.88 10.17 5.30
CA GLU A 343 23.00 9.60 6.04
C GLU A 343 22.85 8.09 6.25
N ASN A 344 21.66 7.64 6.62
CA ASN A 344 21.38 6.21 6.79
C ASN A 344 21.55 5.44 5.48
N TYR A 345 21.07 5.98 4.36
CA TYR A 345 21.30 5.40 3.06
C TYR A 345 22.80 5.21 2.77
N CYS A 346 23.60 6.28 2.92
CA CYS A 346 25.04 6.22 2.72
C CYS A 346 25.72 5.19 3.64
N LYS A 347 25.31 5.12 4.92
CA LYS A 347 25.86 4.13 5.86
C LYS A 347 25.55 2.70 5.44
N ILE A 348 24.33 2.41 5.01
CA ILE A 348 23.92 1.06 4.58
C ILE A 348 24.69 0.66 3.32
N ILE A 349 24.75 1.51 2.29
CA ILE A 349 25.49 1.22 1.06
C ILE A 349 26.99 1.00 1.34
N ASN A 350 27.59 1.77 2.26
CA ASN A 350 28.97 1.55 2.65
C ASN A 350 29.19 0.20 3.34
N ILE A 351 28.25 -0.23 4.21
CA ILE A 351 28.30 -1.55 4.87
C ILE A 351 28.18 -2.65 3.82
N GLU A 352 27.24 -2.53 2.88
CA GLU A 352 27.07 -3.50 1.80
C GLU A 352 28.36 -3.60 0.95
N ALA A 353 28.94 -2.47 0.55
CA ALA A 353 30.17 -2.45 -0.23
C ALA A 353 31.36 -3.08 0.53
N LEU A 354 31.55 -2.76 1.81
CA LEU A 354 32.59 -3.35 2.63
C LEU A 354 32.40 -4.86 2.80
N THR A 355 31.14 -5.30 3.03
CA THR A 355 30.84 -6.74 3.13
C THR A 355 31.17 -7.48 1.84
N MET A 356 30.88 -6.89 0.66
CA MET A 356 31.24 -7.46 -0.64
C MET A 356 32.77 -7.53 -0.86
N ILE A 357 33.53 -6.59 -0.32
CA ILE A 357 34.99 -6.57 -0.42
C ILE A 357 35.59 -7.71 0.44
N ASP A 358 35.01 -7.96 1.62
CA ASP A 358 35.46 -8.98 2.55
C ASP A 358 35.09 -10.42 2.13
N MET A 359 34.15 -10.59 1.21
CA MET A 359 33.72 -11.89 0.65
C MET A 359 34.60 -12.33 -0.51
#